data_db9f70affd8ff093e3d5d95c370af5c7
#
_entry.id   db9f70affd8ff093e3d5d95c370af5c7
#
_cell.length_a   1.000
_cell.length_b   1.000
_cell.length_c   1.000
_cell.angle_alpha   90.00
_cell.angle_beta   90.00
_cell.angle_gamma   90.00
#
_symmetry.space_group_name_H-M   'P 1'
#
loop_
_entity.id
_entity.type
_entity.pdbx_description
1 polymer ?
#
loop_
_entity_poly.entity_id
_entity_poly.type
_entity_poly.pdbx_seq_one_letter_code
_entity_poly.pdbx_strand_id
1 'polypeptide(L)'
;MTGQIKFSVVIPAYNVEEYLPGLLQNLLEQTYNNFEVIVVDDCATDQTGAVAESYLQAFRGKQADYVVIHKPENEGLSMARNTGISHAAGDYILFLDADDGVETTLLERLYHALDEQPADMVVFGYTEDYYQKNTLSYQAQKTPELYYFSDDIHDGAQGWKRPLAYAYPYIVELEHETMLGYAWNKAYRLSFLQEQKLRFQNIVHIEDILFNVQAAGAMHSLLTLPDILYHYANRGQSRLTDKYLPEYFALQKTRVQAFLNMQMRKIQTVTEGMTQGEIGGLENLDVGAWRIRLHEVMAGVYFRSFQSSMVRGIQHGDSKREVMARARAELEGPLYGRLRRHLSEDGRVAKILYAPLVRGDISGAYRRAKEI
;
A
#
# COMPACT_ATOMS: atom_id res chain seq x y z
N MET A 1 24.45 2.56 -16.16
CA MET A 1 24.96 3.51 -15.15
C MET A 1 26.05 2.80 -14.35
N THR A 2 27.25 3.37 -14.28
CA THR A 2 28.41 2.70 -13.65
C THR A 2 28.57 3.09 -12.16
N GLY A 3 27.52 3.50 -11.51
CA GLY A 3 27.48 3.87 -10.10
C GLY A 3 26.60 2.91 -9.29
N GLN A 4 26.98 2.66 -8.06
CA GLN A 4 26.22 1.84 -7.13
C GLN A 4 24.93 2.60 -6.73
N ILE A 5 23.73 1.98 -6.85
CA ILE A 5 22.44 2.57 -6.49
C ILE A 5 22.43 3.01 -5.03
N LYS A 6 22.06 4.27 -4.75
CA LYS A 6 21.87 4.77 -3.39
C LYS A 6 20.39 4.68 -2.99
N PHE A 7 20.11 4.12 -1.81
CA PHE A 7 18.76 4.08 -1.25
C PHE A 7 18.55 5.17 -0.19
N SER A 8 17.39 5.82 -0.20
CA SER A 8 16.92 6.66 0.89
C SER A 8 15.85 5.90 1.68
N VAL A 9 16.09 5.62 2.95
CA VAL A 9 15.15 4.95 3.85
C VAL A 9 14.51 6.01 4.73
N VAL A 10 13.22 6.28 4.55
CA VAL A 10 12.44 7.25 5.31
C VAL A 10 11.64 6.54 6.39
N ILE A 11 11.80 6.98 7.64
CA ILE A 11 11.12 6.43 8.82
C ILE A 11 10.32 7.55 9.48
N PRO A 12 9.00 7.65 9.25
CA PRO A 12 8.13 8.52 10.04
C PRO A 12 8.03 7.98 11.47
N ALA A 13 8.22 8.83 12.46
CA ALA A 13 8.26 8.42 13.87
C ALA A 13 7.42 9.36 14.74
N TYR A 14 6.45 8.80 15.48
CA TYR A 14 5.64 9.52 16.47
C TYR A 14 5.22 8.61 17.61
N ASN A 15 5.76 8.82 18.80
CA ASN A 15 5.50 8.03 20.01
C ASN A 15 5.76 6.52 19.78
N VAL A 16 6.99 6.20 19.33
CA VAL A 16 7.47 4.85 18.99
C VAL A 16 8.81 4.52 19.67
N GLU A 17 9.11 5.15 20.80
CA GLU A 17 10.37 4.96 21.55
C GLU A 17 10.70 3.49 21.84
N GLU A 18 9.68 2.66 22.04
CA GLU A 18 9.82 1.24 22.34
C GLU A 18 10.23 0.41 21.10
N TYR A 19 9.77 0.80 19.90
CA TYR A 19 9.89 -0.02 18.68
C TYR A 19 11.01 0.44 17.74
N LEU A 20 11.22 1.74 17.64
CA LEU A 20 12.20 2.36 16.75
C LEU A 20 13.60 1.73 16.85
N PRO A 21 14.12 1.35 18.06
CA PRO A 21 15.40 0.68 18.17
C PRO A 21 15.54 -0.59 17.36
N GLY A 22 14.47 -1.39 17.28
CA GLY A 22 14.44 -2.65 16.53
C GLY A 22 14.65 -2.42 15.04
N LEU A 23 13.91 -1.50 14.44
CA LEU A 23 14.07 -1.15 13.02
C LEU A 23 15.45 -0.55 12.73
N LEU A 24 15.93 0.39 13.57
CA LEU A 24 17.26 0.99 13.39
C LEU A 24 18.37 -0.04 13.48
N GLN A 25 18.24 -1.05 14.34
CA GLN A 25 19.19 -2.17 14.42
C GLN A 25 19.16 -3.00 13.14
N ASN A 26 17.98 -3.35 12.58
CA ASN A 26 17.90 -4.05 11.29
C ASN A 26 18.58 -3.24 10.15
N LEU A 27 18.52 -1.92 10.18
CA LEU A 27 19.18 -1.07 9.20
C LEU A 27 20.70 -1.00 9.41
N LEU A 28 21.18 -1.02 10.64
CA LEU A 28 22.61 -1.15 10.93
C LEU A 28 23.17 -2.50 10.46
N GLU A 29 22.38 -3.55 10.45
CA GLU A 29 22.76 -4.90 10.04
C GLU A 29 22.59 -5.16 8.53
N GLN A 30 22.10 -4.17 7.74
CA GLN A 30 21.99 -4.34 6.29
C GLN A 30 23.32 -4.74 5.65
N THR A 31 23.27 -5.74 4.76
CA THR A 31 24.45 -6.23 4.02
C THR A 31 24.89 -5.25 2.92
N TYR A 32 24.00 -4.38 2.45
CA TYR A 32 24.29 -3.31 1.51
C TYR A 32 24.57 -1.98 2.24
N ASN A 33 25.59 -1.21 1.79
CA ASN A 33 26.08 -0.06 2.55
C ASN A 33 25.78 1.30 1.87
N ASN A 34 25.41 1.35 0.59
CA ASN A 34 25.15 2.63 -0.08
C ASN A 34 23.72 3.09 0.14
N PHE A 35 23.41 3.60 1.33
CA PHE A 35 22.11 4.10 1.68
C PHE A 35 22.19 5.25 2.69
N GLU A 36 21.09 5.96 2.84
CA GLU A 36 20.87 6.94 3.90
C GLU A 36 19.60 6.60 4.67
N VAL A 37 19.54 6.98 5.93
CA VAL A 37 18.37 6.85 6.80
C VAL A 37 17.91 8.25 7.22
N ILE A 38 16.64 8.54 6.99
CA ILE A 38 15.98 9.80 7.31
C ILE A 38 14.86 9.49 8.31
N VAL A 39 15.12 9.71 9.60
CA VAL A 39 14.09 9.61 10.64
C VAL A 39 13.38 10.96 10.72
N VAL A 40 12.07 10.96 10.54
CA VAL A 40 11.24 12.16 10.69
C VAL A 40 10.44 12.04 11.98
N ASP A 41 10.90 12.68 13.03
CA ASP A 41 10.20 12.82 14.29
C ASP A 41 9.07 13.86 14.13
N ASP A 42 7.84 13.38 14.07
CA ASP A 42 6.63 14.21 13.86
C ASP A 42 6.16 14.85 15.17
N CYS A 43 7.08 15.49 15.90
CA CYS A 43 6.85 16.14 17.19
C CYS A 43 6.37 15.14 18.26
N ALA A 44 7.09 14.02 18.42
CA ALA A 44 6.78 13.01 19.42
C ALA A 44 6.81 13.59 20.85
N THR A 45 5.94 13.06 21.71
CA THR A 45 5.82 13.50 23.12
C THR A 45 6.52 12.57 24.10
N ASP A 46 7.05 11.45 23.62
CA ASP A 46 7.89 10.48 24.34
C ASP A 46 9.38 10.67 24.01
N GLN A 47 10.22 9.67 24.24
CA GLN A 47 11.66 9.73 23.96
C GLN A 47 12.03 9.38 22.51
N THR A 48 11.07 9.27 21.58
CA THR A 48 11.31 8.86 20.18
C THR A 48 12.44 9.65 19.52
N GLY A 49 12.41 10.99 19.64
CA GLY A 49 13.47 11.86 19.07
C GLY A 49 14.86 11.59 19.68
N ALA A 50 14.93 11.47 21.01
CA ALA A 50 16.19 11.19 21.72
C ALA A 50 16.72 9.78 21.36
N VAL A 51 15.83 8.78 21.22
CA VAL A 51 16.18 7.44 20.76
C VAL A 51 16.76 7.52 19.36
N ALA A 52 16.10 8.21 18.42
CA ALA A 52 16.60 8.39 17.06
C ALA A 52 18.01 9.00 17.05
N GLU A 53 18.22 10.09 17.78
CA GLU A 53 19.54 10.76 17.86
C GLU A 53 20.65 9.87 18.44
N SER A 54 20.31 8.94 19.36
CA SER A 54 21.28 8.06 19.98
C SER A 54 21.98 7.11 18.97
N TYR A 55 21.38 6.87 17.79
CA TYR A 55 21.94 6.01 16.74
C TYR A 55 22.92 6.73 15.78
N LEU A 56 23.06 8.06 15.86
CA LEU A 56 23.95 8.84 14.99
C LEU A 56 25.38 8.29 14.89
N GLN A 57 25.97 7.91 16.02
CA GLN A 57 27.36 7.40 16.03
C GLN A 57 27.46 5.99 15.42
N ALA A 58 26.45 5.14 15.62
CA ALA A 58 26.41 3.80 15.05
C ALA A 58 26.35 3.84 13.52
N PHE A 59 25.49 4.69 12.93
CA PHE A 59 25.41 4.86 11.47
C PHE A 59 26.67 5.50 10.88
N ARG A 60 27.33 6.45 11.58
CA ARG A 60 28.65 6.95 11.18
C ARG A 60 29.69 5.82 11.12
N GLY A 61 29.68 4.90 12.09
CA GLY A 61 30.54 3.71 12.09
C GLY A 61 30.31 2.80 10.90
N LYS A 62 29.06 2.71 10.44
CA LYS A 62 28.67 1.95 9.25
C LYS A 62 28.96 2.68 7.92
N GLN A 63 29.35 3.95 7.97
CA GLN A 63 29.52 4.83 6.80
C GLN A 63 28.23 5.07 6.01
N ALA A 64 27.08 4.94 6.66
CA ALA A 64 25.78 5.31 6.11
C ALA A 64 25.40 6.73 6.57
N ASP A 65 24.82 7.52 5.68
CA ASP A 65 24.28 8.83 6.04
C ASP A 65 23.07 8.62 6.96
N TYR A 66 22.98 9.41 8.02
CA TYR A 66 21.88 9.33 8.98
C TYR A 66 21.48 10.73 9.43
N VAL A 67 20.21 11.04 9.30
CA VAL A 67 19.66 12.35 9.73
C VAL A 67 18.37 12.16 10.52
N VAL A 68 18.20 12.93 11.58
CA VAL A 68 16.96 13.06 12.33
C VAL A 68 16.38 14.44 12.07
N ILE A 69 15.13 14.50 11.64
CA ILE A 69 14.40 15.75 11.39
C ILE A 69 13.30 15.86 12.44
N HIS A 70 13.44 16.84 13.33
CA HIS A 70 12.42 17.15 14.33
C HIS A 70 11.46 18.19 13.77
N LYS A 71 10.16 17.81 13.63
CA LYS A 71 9.13 18.74 13.19
C LYS A 71 8.66 19.61 14.37
N PRO A 72 8.30 20.87 14.11
CA PRO A 72 7.85 21.78 15.17
C PRO A 72 6.45 21.44 15.72
N GLU A 73 5.65 20.69 14.95
CA GLU A 73 4.30 20.25 15.31
C GLU A 73 3.97 18.90 14.67
N ASN A 74 3.02 18.17 15.25
CA ASN A 74 2.55 16.92 14.68
C ASN A 74 1.61 17.22 13.49
N GLU A 75 2.08 16.88 12.28
CA GLU A 75 1.30 17.07 11.05
C GLU A 75 0.77 15.73 10.49
N GLY A 76 1.11 14.61 11.13
CA GLY A 76 0.66 13.26 10.77
C GLY A 76 1.56 12.53 9.77
N LEU A 77 1.29 11.23 9.65
CA LEU A 77 2.10 10.25 8.91
C LEU A 77 2.41 10.67 7.46
N SER A 78 1.39 11.15 6.73
CA SER A 78 1.53 11.64 5.36
C SER A 78 2.55 12.76 5.22
N MET A 79 2.50 13.72 6.13
CA MET A 79 3.37 14.88 6.08
C MET A 79 4.79 14.54 6.53
N ALA A 80 4.94 13.61 7.49
CA ALA A 80 6.25 13.08 7.87
C ALA A 80 6.92 12.35 6.68
N ARG A 81 6.19 11.50 5.94
CA ARG A 81 6.70 10.87 4.72
C ARG A 81 7.05 11.90 3.63
N ASN A 82 6.23 12.93 3.43
CA ASN A 82 6.52 14.01 2.48
C ASN A 82 7.77 14.82 2.87
N THR A 83 7.99 15.04 4.15
CA THR A 83 9.24 15.64 4.66
C THR A 83 10.42 14.75 4.28
N GLY A 84 10.33 13.43 4.47
CA GLY A 84 11.33 12.47 4.03
C GLY A 84 11.61 12.53 2.53
N ILE A 85 10.57 12.57 1.67
CA ILE A 85 10.75 12.72 0.20
C ILE A 85 11.53 14.00 -0.14
N SER A 86 11.30 15.07 0.59
CA SER A 86 11.96 16.37 0.31
C SER A 86 13.44 16.40 0.71
N HIS A 87 13.88 15.52 1.60
CA HIS A 87 15.26 15.40 2.07
C HIS A 87 16.02 14.23 1.46
N ALA A 88 15.33 13.30 0.80
CA ALA A 88 15.94 12.16 0.16
C ALA A 88 16.87 12.56 -0.99
N ALA A 89 18.06 11.94 -1.04
CA ALA A 89 19.10 12.17 -2.04
C ALA A 89 19.58 10.88 -2.74
N GLY A 90 18.90 9.74 -2.50
CA GLY A 90 19.17 8.47 -3.15
C GLY A 90 18.54 8.36 -4.54
N ASP A 91 18.86 7.27 -5.24
CA ASP A 91 18.22 6.92 -6.51
C ASP A 91 16.82 6.34 -6.29
N TYR A 92 16.66 5.58 -5.20
CA TYR A 92 15.39 4.95 -4.78
C TYR A 92 15.06 5.32 -3.34
N ILE A 93 13.76 5.41 -3.05
CA ILE A 93 13.23 5.72 -1.74
C ILE A 93 12.32 4.59 -1.24
N LEU A 94 12.48 4.25 0.05
CA LEU A 94 11.62 3.34 0.79
C LEU A 94 11.00 4.08 1.98
N PHE A 95 9.78 3.69 2.35
CA PHE A 95 9.10 4.15 3.56
C PHE A 95 8.96 2.96 4.49
N LEU A 96 9.52 3.01 5.69
CA LEU A 96 9.45 1.93 6.67
C LEU A 96 8.73 2.45 7.92
N ASP A 97 7.76 1.70 8.41
CA ASP A 97 7.05 2.08 9.64
C ASP A 97 7.90 1.69 10.86
N ALA A 98 8.02 2.61 11.82
CA ALA A 98 9.00 2.52 12.92
C ALA A 98 8.76 1.36 13.90
N ASP A 99 7.56 0.77 13.89
CA ASP A 99 7.16 -0.35 14.73
C ASP A 99 7.26 -1.73 14.06
N ASP A 100 7.80 -1.78 12.84
CA ASP A 100 7.96 -2.99 12.04
C ASP A 100 9.43 -3.43 11.94
N GLY A 101 9.68 -4.51 11.18
CA GLY A 101 11.01 -5.05 10.93
C GLY A 101 11.31 -5.27 9.45
N VAL A 102 12.60 -5.41 9.13
CA VAL A 102 13.05 -5.72 7.76
C VAL A 102 14.13 -6.78 7.77
N GLU A 103 14.22 -7.54 6.68
CA GLU A 103 15.35 -8.45 6.45
C GLU A 103 16.66 -7.68 6.31
N THR A 104 17.74 -8.23 6.84
CA THR A 104 19.09 -7.63 6.75
C THR A 104 19.62 -7.58 5.31
N THR A 105 19.01 -8.32 4.42
CA THR A 105 19.33 -8.37 2.98
C THR A 105 18.39 -7.51 2.12
N LEU A 106 17.47 -6.74 2.71
CA LEU A 106 16.47 -5.94 1.98
C LEU A 106 17.12 -5.08 0.88
N LEU A 107 18.09 -4.24 1.26
CA LEU A 107 18.70 -3.29 0.31
C LEU A 107 19.59 -4.00 -0.72
N GLU A 108 20.25 -5.08 -0.35
CA GLU A 108 21.06 -5.88 -1.27
C GLU A 108 20.19 -6.58 -2.32
N ARG A 109 19.07 -7.17 -1.91
CA ARG A 109 18.12 -7.81 -2.85
C ARG A 109 17.52 -6.80 -3.81
N LEU A 110 17.13 -5.63 -3.31
CA LEU A 110 16.64 -4.54 -4.15
C LEU A 110 17.74 -4.03 -5.11
N TYR A 111 18.99 -3.89 -4.63
CA TYR A 111 20.11 -3.49 -5.47
C TYR A 111 20.29 -4.43 -6.66
N HIS A 112 20.42 -5.74 -6.40
CA HIS A 112 20.62 -6.72 -7.48
C HIS A 112 19.47 -6.72 -8.49
N ALA A 113 18.23 -6.64 -8.02
CA ALA A 113 17.06 -6.62 -8.89
C ALA A 113 16.99 -5.35 -9.75
N LEU A 114 17.31 -4.18 -9.18
CA LEU A 114 17.24 -2.89 -9.85
C LEU A 114 18.47 -2.60 -10.74
N ASP A 115 19.63 -3.18 -10.44
CA ASP A 115 20.81 -3.13 -11.31
C ASP A 115 20.56 -3.91 -12.62
N GLU A 116 19.83 -5.03 -12.53
CA GLU A 116 19.39 -5.81 -13.67
C GLU A 116 18.20 -5.19 -14.41
N GLN A 117 17.19 -4.73 -13.69
CA GLN A 117 15.93 -4.18 -14.23
C GLN A 117 15.53 -2.90 -13.49
N PRO A 118 16.01 -1.73 -13.92
CA PRO A 118 15.56 -0.46 -13.35
C PRO A 118 14.05 -0.29 -13.49
N ALA A 119 13.37 0.09 -12.40
CA ALA A 119 11.91 0.25 -12.38
C ALA A 119 11.50 1.54 -11.65
N ASP A 120 10.37 2.12 -12.02
CA ASP A 120 9.79 3.27 -11.33
C ASP A 120 9.24 2.87 -9.96
N MET A 121 8.67 1.67 -9.89
CA MET A 121 8.11 1.09 -8.67
C MET A 121 8.51 -0.38 -8.54
N VAL A 122 8.92 -0.76 -7.35
CA VAL A 122 9.14 -2.17 -6.97
C VAL A 122 8.13 -2.55 -5.91
N VAL A 123 7.55 -3.75 -6.01
CA VAL A 123 6.70 -4.36 -4.97
C VAL A 123 7.36 -5.67 -4.54
N PHE A 124 7.55 -5.85 -3.24
CA PHE A 124 8.15 -7.06 -2.69
C PHE A 124 7.27 -7.71 -1.62
N GLY A 125 7.58 -8.96 -1.29
CA GLY A 125 6.84 -9.75 -0.32
C GLY A 125 7.08 -9.32 1.13
N TYR A 126 6.13 -9.69 1.99
CA TYR A 126 6.18 -9.42 3.42
C TYR A 126 5.54 -10.55 4.24
N THR A 127 5.82 -10.55 5.55
CA THR A 127 5.07 -11.34 6.54
C THR A 127 4.16 -10.43 7.37
N GLU A 128 3.01 -10.96 7.74
CA GLU A 128 2.20 -10.44 8.85
C GLU A 128 2.54 -11.25 10.10
N ASP A 129 3.24 -10.62 11.04
CA ASP A 129 3.76 -11.24 12.25
C ASP A 129 2.82 -10.96 13.43
N TYR A 130 2.09 -11.97 13.86
CA TYR A 130 1.12 -11.85 14.96
C TYR A 130 1.76 -12.18 16.30
N TYR A 131 1.77 -11.22 17.21
CA TYR A 131 2.34 -11.35 18.55
C TYR A 131 1.27 -11.54 19.61
N GLN A 132 1.51 -12.45 20.56
CA GLN A 132 0.77 -12.57 21.80
C GLN A 132 1.71 -12.38 22.98
N LYS A 133 1.45 -11.40 23.84
CA LYS A 133 2.33 -11.05 24.98
C LYS A 133 3.80 -10.93 24.59
N ASN A 134 4.07 -10.19 23.51
CA ASN A 134 5.40 -9.96 22.92
C ASN A 134 6.12 -11.23 22.39
N THR A 135 5.39 -12.34 22.22
CA THR A 135 5.92 -13.54 21.61
C THR A 135 5.24 -13.76 20.27
N LEU A 136 6.05 -14.02 19.22
CA LEU A 136 5.56 -14.36 17.90
C LEU A 136 4.72 -15.65 17.97
N SER A 137 3.44 -15.57 17.60
CA SER A 137 2.49 -16.68 17.69
C SER A 137 2.12 -17.27 16.34
N TYR A 138 2.10 -16.45 15.29
CA TYR A 138 1.71 -16.86 13.94
C TYR A 138 2.29 -15.89 12.92
N GLN A 139 2.61 -16.39 11.73
CA GLN A 139 3.04 -15.59 10.57
C GLN A 139 2.22 -15.95 9.34
N ALA A 140 1.80 -14.94 8.59
CA ALA A 140 1.22 -15.11 7.28
C ALA A 140 2.11 -14.44 6.23
N GLN A 141 2.40 -15.14 5.16
CA GLN A 141 3.26 -14.63 4.09
C GLN A 141 2.42 -14.10 2.94
N LYS A 142 2.88 -13.00 2.36
CA LYS A 142 2.34 -12.37 1.17
C LYS A 142 3.48 -12.12 0.19
N THR A 143 3.42 -12.77 -0.97
CA THR A 143 4.46 -12.63 -1.99
C THR A 143 3.83 -12.42 -3.36
N PRO A 144 4.31 -11.44 -4.16
CA PRO A 144 3.93 -11.33 -5.56
C PRO A 144 4.68 -12.39 -6.38
N GLU A 145 4.22 -12.64 -7.60
CA GLU A 145 5.04 -13.37 -8.58
C GLU A 145 6.16 -12.46 -9.11
N LEU A 146 7.23 -13.04 -9.65
CA LEU A 146 8.31 -12.30 -10.29
C LEU A 146 7.86 -11.81 -11.67
N TYR A 147 7.72 -10.50 -11.84
CA TYR A 147 7.47 -9.85 -13.11
C TYR A 147 8.25 -8.55 -13.24
N TYR A 148 8.65 -8.24 -14.48
CA TYR A 148 9.10 -6.92 -14.89
C TYR A 148 8.20 -6.44 -16.02
N PHE A 149 7.54 -5.31 -15.82
CA PHE A 149 6.70 -4.64 -16.81
C PHE A 149 7.32 -3.30 -17.19
N SER A 150 7.41 -3.04 -18.51
CA SER A 150 7.92 -1.76 -18.99
C SER A 150 7.25 -1.38 -20.30
N ASP A 151 7.11 -0.09 -20.56
CA ASP A 151 6.68 0.44 -21.84
C ASP A 151 7.76 0.37 -22.92
N ASP A 152 9.03 0.11 -22.56
CA ASP A 152 10.11 -0.22 -23.50
C ASP A 152 10.01 -1.64 -24.09
N ILE A 153 9.14 -2.51 -23.54
CA ILE A 153 8.94 -3.88 -24.01
C ILE A 153 7.78 -3.89 -25.00
N HIS A 154 8.08 -4.13 -26.27
CA HIS A 154 7.10 -4.11 -27.38
C HIS A 154 6.76 -5.50 -27.92
N ASP A 155 7.65 -6.48 -27.73
CA ASP A 155 7.43 -7.88 -28.11
C ASP A 155 6.69 -8.60 -27.00
N GLY A 156 5.58 -9.23 -27.29
CA GLY A 156 4.65 -9.91 -26.39
C GLY A 156 5.19 -10.48 -25.08
N ALA A 157 4.33 -11.01 -24.23
CA ALA A 157 4.75 -11.54 -22.93
C ALA A 157 5.73 -12.70 -23.06
N GLN A 158 7.01 -12.48 -22.75
CA GLN A 158 8.06 -13.50 -22.74
C GLN A 158 8.50 -13.79 -21.30
N GLY A 159 8.03 -14.90 -20.76
CA GLY A 159 8.36 -15.29 -19.40
C GLY A 159 7.90 -14.24 -18.36
N TRP A 160 8.87 -13.72 -17.58
CA TRP A 160 8.61 -12.73 -16.53
C TRP A 160 8.73 -11.27 -16.99
N LYS A 161 9.24 -11.01 -18.21
CA LYS A 161 9.32 -9.65 -18.82
C LYS A 161 8.11 -9.44 -19.75
N ARG A 162 7.39 -8.36 -19.56
CA ARG A 162 6.12 -8.08 -20.27
C ARG A 162 5.96 -6.59 -20.57
N PRO A 163 5.24 -6.24 -21.65
CA PRO A 163 4.79 -4.86 -21.86
C PRO A 163 4.02 -4.30 -20.66
N LEU A 164 4.17 -3.01 -20.39
CA LEU A 164 3.54 -2.34 -19.24
C LEU A 164 2.01 -2.53 -19.17
N ALA A 165 1.35 -2.68 -20.32
CA ALA A 165 -0.09 -2.90 -20.35
C ALA A 165 -0.55 -4.12 -19.53
N TYR A 166 0.28 -5.16 -19.44
CA TYR A 166 0.01 -6.34 -18.60
C TYR A 166 0.16 -6.08 -17.08
N ALA A 167 0.84 -4.99 -16.69
CA ALA A 167 0.93 -4.62 -15.29
C ALA A 167 -0.43 -4.23 -14.70
N TYR A 168 -1.29 -3.59 -15.49
CA TYR A 168 -2.54 -3.03 -14.96
C TYR A 168 -3.55 -4.09 -14.50
N PRO A 169 -3.84 -5.18 -15.23
CA PRO A 169 -4.61 -6.29 -14.67
C PRO A 169 -3.90 -6.96 -13.48
N TYR A 170 -2.56 -7.07 -13.49
CA TYR A 170 -1.81 -7.63 -12.37
C TYR A 170 -1.89 -6.74 -11.09
N ILE A 171 -1.94 -5.43 -11.25
CA ILE A 171 -2.19 -4.48 -10.15
C ILE A 171 -3.56 -4.72 -9.49
N VAL A 172 -4.57 -5.19 -10.24
CA VAL A 172 -5.85 -5.59 -9.67
C VAL A 172 -5.67 -6.80 -8.75
N GLU A 173 -4.83 -7.77 -9.13
CA GLU A 173 -4.51 -8.91 -8.27
C GLU A 173 -3.68 -8.50 -7.04
N LEU A 174 -2.71 -7.60 -7.19
CA LEU A 174 -1.96 -7.04 -6.04
C LEU A 174 -2.89 -6.34 -5.04
N GLU A 175 -3.94 -5.64 -5.53
CA GLU A 175 -4.96 -5.05 -4.66
C GLU A 175 -5.81 -6.12 -3.99
N HIS A 176 -6.20 -7.18 -4.72
CA HIS A 176 -6.95 -8.31 -4.18
C HIS A 176 -6.19 -8.99 -3.03
N GLU A 177 -4.89 -9.23 -3.23
CA GLU A 177 -4.00 -9.86 -2.26
C GLU A 177 -3.50 -8.90 -1.16
N THR A 178 -4.03 -7.68 -1.10
CA THR A 178 -3.65 -6.62 -0.14
C THR A 178 -2.20 -6.15 -0.24
N MET A 179 -1.53 -6.37 -1.35
CA MET A 179 -0.12 -6.01 -1.55
C MET A 179 0.07 -4.61 -2.14
N LEU A 180 -0.96 -4.05 -2.78
CA LEU A 180 -0.87 -2.70 -3.36
C LEU A 180 -1.02 -1.60 -2.30
N GLY A 181 -1.83 -1.84 -1.28
CA GLY A 181 -2.31 -0.81 -0.35
C GLY A 181 -1.25 -0.12 0.49
N TYR A 182 -0.15 -0.78 0.81
CA TYR A 182 0.86 -0.29 1.74
C TYR A 182 2.02 0.39 1.02
N ALA A 183 2.65 1.41 1.64
CA ALA A 183 3.85 2.06 1.12
C ALA A 183 5.14 1.31 1.51
N TRP A 184 5.13 0.59 2.63
CA TRP A 184 6.32 -0.01 3.24
C TRP A 184 6.84 -1.29 2.55
N ASN A 185 6.06 -1.97 1.72
CA ASN A 185 6.52 -3.10 0.89
C ASN A 185 6.92 -2.67 -0.53
N LYS A 186 7.40 -1.44 -0.67
CA LYS A 186 7.75 -0.86 -1.97
C LYS A 186 9.03 -0.06 -1.93
N ALA A 187 9.70 -0.02 -3.09
CA ALA A 187 10.71 0.98 -3.38
C ALA A 187 10.27 1.77 -4.61
N TYR A 188 10.54 3.07 -4.62
CA TYR A 188 10.18 3.95 -5.72
C TYR A 188 11.42 4.67 -6.22
N ARG A 189 11.57 4.81 -7.53
CA ARG A 189 12.62 5.67 -8.10
C ARG A 189 12.34 7.12 -7.68
N LEU A 190 13.31 7.75 -7.02
CA LEU A 190 13.10 9.07 -6.44
C LEU A 190 12.82 10.12 -7.53
N SER A 191 13.57 10.08 -8.66
CA SER A 191 13.34 11.00 -9.78
C SER A 191 11.92 10.85 -10.35
N PHE A 192 11.38 9.64 -10.45
CA PHE A 192 10.00 9.40 -10.87
C PHE A 192 9.00 10.09 -9.94
N LEU A 193 9.15 9.96 -8.62
CA LEU A 193 8.28 10.65 -7.67
C LEU A 193 8.35 12.18 -7.82
N GLN A 194 9.54 12.71 -8.07
CA GLN A 194 9.77 14.16 -8.24
C GLN A 194 9.18 14.67 -9.56
N GLU A 195 9.44 14.00 -10.68
CA GLU A 195 8.95 14.34 -12.03
C GLU A 195 7.43 14.33 -12.09
N GLN A 196 6.80 13.29 -11.48
CA GLN A 196 5.35 13.14 -11.41
C GLN A 196 4.73 13.95 -10.27
N LYS A 197 5.52 14.65 -9.46
CA LYS A 197 5.09 15.44 -8.29
C LYS A 197 4.24 14.63 -7.30
N LEU A 198 4.57 13.35 -7.15
CA LEU A 198 3.84 12.45 -6.26
C LEU A 198 4.14 12.78 -4.79
N ARG A 199 3.08 12.95 -4.01
CA ARG A 199 3.13 13.22 -2.57
C ARG A 199 1.97 12.52 -1.88
N PHE A 200 2.18 12.11 -0.63
CA PHE A 200 1.10 11.61 0.22
C PHE A 200 0.11 12.75 0.49
N GLN A 201 -1.17 12.47 0.32
CA GLN A 201 -2.22 13.40 0.69
C GLN A 201 -2.40 13.40 2.20
N ASN A 202 -2.63 14.56 2.81
CA ASN A 202 -2.91 14.64 4.24
C ASN A 202 -4.31 14.12 4.56
N ILE A 203 -4.48 12.81 4.46
CA ILE A 203 -5.72 12.07 4.68
C ILE A 203 -5.37 10.93 5.63
N VAL A 204 -6.17 10.73 6.66
CA VAL A 204 -5.98 9.64 7.61
C VAL A 204 -6.51 8.34 6.99
N HIS A 205 -5.77 7.23 7.14
CA HIS A 205 -6.24 5.86 6.92
C HIS A 205 -6.20 5.31 5.47
N ILE A 206 -6.18 6.13 4.44
CA ILE A 206 -6.09 5.68 3.04
C ILE A 206 -4.97 6.39 2.25
N GLU A 207 -4.08 7.08 2.95
CA GLU A 207 -3.00 7.87 2.34
C GLU A 207 -2.10 7.01 1.45
N ASP A 208 -1.72 5.83 1.94
CA ASP A 208 -0.84 4.88 1.25
C ASP A 208 -1.43 4.38 -0.06
N ILE A 209 -2.67 3.89 -0.01
CA ILE A 209 -3.31 3.36 -1.21
C ILE A 209 -3.56 4.44 -2.25
N LEU A 210 -3.90 5.67 -1.83
CA LEU A 210 -4.08 6.78 -2.77
C LEU A 210 -2.74 7.17 -3.43
N PHE A 211 -1.65 7.18 -2.66
CA PHE A 211 -0.31 7.40 -3.18
C PHE A 211 0.08 6.30 -4.19
N ASN A 212 -0.13 5.04 -3.83
CA ASN A 212 0.19 3.89 -4.69
C ASN A 212 -0.66 3.85 -5.97
N VAL A 213 -1.94 4.23 -5.91
CA VAL A 213 -2.80 4.34 -7.09
C VAL A 213 -2.31 5.43 -8.03
N GLN A 214 -1.82 6.57 -7.49
CA GLN A 214 -1.24 7.63 -8.32
C GLN A 214 0.08 7.16 -8.94
N ALA A 215 0.96 6.54 -8.17
CA ALA A 215 2.23 5.98 -8.67
C ALA A 215 1.99 4.94 -9.77
N ALA A 216 1.11 3.97 -9.52
CA ALA A 216 0.74 2.94 -10.51
C ALA A 216 0.10 3.53 -11.78
N GLY A 217 -0.64 4.64 -11.63
CA GLY A 217 -1.22 5.35 -12.76
C GLY A 217 -0.21 6.13 -13.62
N ALA A 218 0.93 6.51 -13.06
CA ALA A 218 1.94 7.36 -13.71
C ALA A 218 3.22 6.61 -14.12
N MET A 219 3.48 5.42 -13.58
CA MET A 219 4.70 4.66 -13.83
C MET A 219 4.86 4.21 -15.28
N HIS A 220 6.10 4.07 -15.70
CA HIS A 220 6.56 3.50 -16.97
C HIS A 220 7.13 2.08 -16.81
N SER A 221 7.43 1.68 -15.58
CA SER A 221 7.92 0.34 -15.27
C SER A 221 7.55 -0.12 -13.85
N LEU A 222 7.28 -1.42 -13.72
CA LEU A 222 6.97 -2.09 -12.46
C LEU A 222 7.81 -3.36 -12.36
N LEU A 223 8.49 -3.55 -11.24
CA LEU A 223 9.15 -4.79 -10.88
C LEU A 223 8.45 -5.39 -9.66
N THR A 224 8.17 -6.68 -9.69
CA THR A 224 7.65 -7.41 -8.53
C THR A 224 8.58 -8.53 -8.14
N LEU A 225 8.90 -8.65 -6.83
CA LEU A 225 9.85 -9.60 -6.29
C LEU A 225 9.17 -10.54 -5.29
N PRO A 226 9.29 -11.87 -5.46
CA PRO A 226 8.71 -12.83 -4.53
C PRO A 226 9.44 -12.89 -3.18
N ASP A 227 10.55 -12.16 -3.03
CA ASP A 227 11.33 -12.11 -1.81
C ASP A 227 10.53 -11.50 -0.67
N ILE A 228 10.51 -12.15 0.50
CA ILE A 228 9.95 -11.62 1.74
C ILE A 228 11.01 -10.76 2.38
N LEU A 229 10.80 -9.43 2.39
CA LEU A 229 11.81 -8.46 2.83
C LEU A 229 11.34 -7.56 3.97
N TYR A 230 10.04 -7.66 4.35
CA TYR A 230 9.43 -6.84 5.38
C TYR A 230 8.62 -7.68 6.36
N HIS A 231 8.62 -7.27 7.64
CA HIS A 231 7.94 -7.93 8.74
C HIS A 231 6.93 -6.96 9.37
N TYR A 232 5.66 -7.08 8.96
CA TYR A 232 4.58 -6.27 9.49
C TYR A 232 4.14 -6.80 10.86
N ALA A 233 4.46 -6.08 11.93
CA ALA A 233 4.24 -6.51 13.28
C ALA A 233 2.82 -6.24 13.79
N ASN A 234 2.05 -7.30 14.02
CA ASN A 234 0.70 -7.26 14.56
C ASN A 234 0.70 -7.57 16.07
N ARG A 235 0.81 -6.54 16.92
CA ARG A 235 0.96 -6.69 18.38
C ARG A 235 -0.36 -6.66 19.16
N GLY A 236 -1.52 -6.56 18.46
CA GLY A 236 -2.84 -6.56 19.14
C GLY A 236 -3.11 -5.35 20.04
N GLN A 237 -2.21 -4.36 20.04
CA GLN A 237 -2.41 -3.09 20.73
C GLN A 237 -3.19 -2.11 19.84
N SER A 238 -3.78 -1.06 20.42
CA SER A 238 -4.61 -0.10 19.67
C SER A 238 -3.83 0.54 18.53
N ARG A 239 -4.20 0.22 17.30
CA ARG A 239 -3.64 0.78 16.08
C ARG A 239 -4.32 2.09 15.74
N LEU A 240 -3.69 2.91 14.89
CA LEU A 240 -4.37 4.05 14.27
C LEU A 240 -5.66 3.61 13.56
N THR A 241 -5.63 2.41 12.96
CA THR A 241 -6.78 1.80 12.28
C THR A 241 -7.91 1.35 13.21
N ASP A 242 -7.67 1.20 14.52
CA ASP A 242 -8.68 0.78 15.49
C ASP A 242 -9.49 1.95 16.04
N LYS A 243 -8.98 3.18 15.89
CA LYS A 243 -9.72 4.37 16.30
C LYS A 243 -11.02 4.48 15.50
N TYR A 244 -12.12 4.78 16.20
CA TYR A 244 -13.39 5.05 15.54
C TYR A 244 -13.26 6.30 14.65
N LEU A 245 -13.59 6.14 13.39
CA LEU A 245 -13.53 7.17 12.39
C LEU A 245 -14.92 7.28 11.74
N PRO A 246 -15.70 8.33 12.02
CA PRO A 246 -17.05 8.50 11.45
C PRO A 246 -17.05 8.46 9.92
N GLU A 247 -16.00 9.00 9.29
CA GLU A 247 -15.82 9.10 7.84
C GLU A 247 -15.23 7.83 7.21
N TYR A 248 -14.95 6.77 8.00
CA TYR A 248 -14.28 5.55 7.53
C TYR A 248 -14.82 5.05 6.18
N PHE A 249 -16.14 4.92 6.05
CA PHE A 249 -16.72 4.41 4.81
C PHE A 249 -16.61 5.41 3.65
N ALA A 250 -16.70 6.71 3.91
CA ALA A 250 -16.49 7.74 2.88
C ALA A 250 -15.06 7.68 2.34
N LEU A 251 -14.07 7.50 3.19
CA LEU A 251 -12.67 7.30 2.81
C LEU A 251 -12.51 6.03 1.96
N GLN A 252 -13.07 4.91 2.39
CA GLN A 252 -13.01 3.66 1.61
C GLN A 252 -13.69 3.78 0.23
N LYS A 253 -14.78 4.55 0.11
CA LYS A 253 -15.37 4.88 -1.20
C LYS A 253 -14.41 5.69 -2.07
N THR A 254 -13.70 6.65 -1.48
CA THR A 254 -12.67 7.43 -2.19
C THR A 254 -11.57 6.52 -2.73
N ARG A 255 -11.07 5.57 -1.92
CA ARG A 255 -10.13 4.53 -2.36
C ARG A 255 -10.66 3.75 -3.56
N VAL A 256 -11.85 3.16 -3.42
CA VAL A 256 -12.49 2.37 -4.49
C VAL A 256 -12.65 3.19 -5.77
N GLN A 257 -13.11 4.44 -5.66
CA GLN A 257 -13.32 5.31 -6.81
C GLN A 257 -11.99 5.71 -7.48
N ALA A 258 -10.95 6.02 -6.70
CA ALA A 258 -9.63 6.36 -7.21
C ALA A 258 -9.03 5.18 -8.01
N PHE A 259 -9.11 3.97 -7.46
CA PHE A 259 -8.63 2.76 -8.12
C PHE A 259 -9.42 2.46 -9.41
N LEU A 260 -10.75 2.49 -9.35
CA LEU A 260 -11.61 2.31 -10.54
C LEU A 260 -11.29 3.34 -11.63
N ASN A 261 -11.13 4.60 -11.26
CA ASN A 261 -10.84 5.68 -12.22
C ASN A 261 -9.48 5.49 -12.90
N MET A 262 -8.46 5.12 -12.13
CA MET A 262 -7.12 4.83 -12.66
C MET A 262 -7.18 3.66 -13.64
N GLN A 263 -7.72 2.53 -13.23
CA GLN A 263 -7.81 1.32 -14.04
C GLN A 263 -8.68 1.51 -15.30
N MET A 264 -9.81 2.20 -15.18
CA MET A 264 -10.68 2.45 -16.35
C MET A 264 -10.03 3.35 -17.40
N ARG A 265 -9.23 4.36 -16.98
CA ARG A 265 -8.42 5.15 -17.91
C ARG A 265 -7.40 4.27 -18.64
N LYS A 266 -6.70 3.38 -17.91
CA LYS A 266 -5.73 2.46 -18.54
C LYS A 266 -6.38 1.46 -19.48
N ILE A 267 -7.55 0.92 -19.14
CA ILE A 267 -8.37 0.09 -20.03
C ILE A 267 -8.68 0.85 -21.33
N GLN A 268 -9.10 2.10 -21.22
CA GLN A 268 -9.41 2.93 -22.39
C GLN A 268 -8.17 3.15 -23.26
N THR A 269 -7.06 3.61 -22.68
CA THR A 269 -5.80 3.87 -23.41
C THR A 269 -5.31 2.61 -24.12
N VAL A 270 -5.30 1.46 -23.44
CA VAL A 270 -4.86 0.19 -24.03
C VAL A 270 -5.79 -0.23 -25.17
N THR A 271 -7.12 -0.11 -25.01
CA THR A 271 -8.11 -0.47 -26.03
C THR A 271 -7.96 0.40 -27.28
N GLU A 272 -7.75 1.71 -27.11
CA GLU A 272 -7.52 2.66 -28.19
C GLU A 272 -6.23 2.33 -28.94
N GLY A 273 -5.12 2.09 -28.22
CA GLY A 273 -3.83 1.73 -28.82
C GLY A 273 -3.87 0.41 -29.58
N MET A 274 -4.56 -0.62 -29.05
CA MET A 274 -4.79 -1.89 -29.78
C MET A 274 -5.60 -1.68 -31.06
N THR A 275 -6.62 -0.84 -31.04
CA THR A 275 -7.49 -0.57 -32.19
C THR A 275 -6.74 0.20 -33.28
N GLN A 276 -5.84 1.08 -32.92
CA GLN A 276 -5.03 1.89 -33.83
C GLN A 276 -3.79 1.15 -34.34
N GLY A 277 -3.48 -0.01 -33.77
CA GLY A 277 -2.26 -0.79 -34.09
C GLY A 277 -0.96 -0.13 -33.57
N GLU A 278 -1.10 0.78 -32.61
CA GLU A 278 0.05 1.52 -32.02
C GLU A 278 0.78 0.69 -30.96
N ILE A 279 0.12 -0.32 -30.38
CA ILE A 279 0.68 -1.17 -29.33
C ILE A 279 0.71 -2.61 -29.84
N GLY A 280 1.91 -3.12 -30.11
CA GLY A 280 2.16 -4.54 -30.43
C GLY A 280 2.29 -5.41 -29.18
N GLY A 281 2.28 -6.75 -29.37
CA GLY A 281 2.58 -7.70 -28.31
C GLY A 281 1.47 -7.89 -27.25
N LEU A 282 0.25 -7.41 -27.54
CA LEU A 282 -0.90 -7.48 -26.61
C LEU A 282 -1.96 -8.52 -27.02
N GLU A 283 -1.63 -9.45 -27.92
CA GLU A 283 -2.59 -10.43 -28.48
C GLU A 283 -3.23 -11.31 -27.42
N ASN A 284 -2.55 -11.51 -26.29
CA ASN A 284 -3.03 -12.33 -25.16
C ASN A 284 -3.62 -11.50 -24.02
N LEU A 285 -3.73 -10.17 -24.15
CA LEU A 285 -4.31 -9.32 -23.11
C LEU A 285 -5.83 -9.27 -23.26
N ASP A 286 -6.53 -10.01 -22.39
CA ASP A 286 -8.00 -9.99 -22.33
C ASP A 286 -8.51 -8.78 -21.55
N VAL A 287 -8.78 -7.69 -22.26
CA VAL A 287 -9.33 -6.45 -21.67
C VAL A 287 -10.73 -6.67 -21.08
N GLY A 288 -11.51 -7.63 -21.61
CA GLY A 288 -12.83 -7.98 -21.10
C GLY A 288 -12.72 -8.63 -19.72
N ALA A 289 -11.87 -9.65 -19.59
CA ALA A 289 -11.60 -10.32 -18.32
C ALA A 289 -11.00 -9.36 -17.30
N TRP A 290 -10.06 -8.50 -17.70
CA TRP A 290 -9.52 -7.45 -16.83
C TRP A 290 -10.61 -6.53 -16.26
N ARG A 291 -11.52 -6.04 -17.11
CA ARG A 291 -12.64 -5.18 -16.68
C ARG A 291 -13.57 -5.89 -15.69
N ILE A 292 -13.90 -7.16 -15.94
CA ILE A 292 -14.73 -7.97 -15.05
C ILE A 292 -14.03 -8.11 -13.70
N ARG A 293 -12.78 -8.56 -13.70
CA ARG A 293 -11.99 -8.78 -12.48
C ARG A 293 -11.82 -7.52 -11.64
N LEU A 294 -11.55 -6.38 -12.28
CA LEU A 294 -11.50 -5.08 -11.61
C LEU A 294 -12.77 -4.80 -10.80
N HIS A 295 -13.95 -5.01 -11.41
CA HIS A 295 -15.20 -4.73 -10.72
C HIS A 295 -15.48 -5.73 -9.59
N GLU A 296 -15.09 -6.99 -9.74
CA GLU A 296 -15.21 -8.01 -8.70
C GLU A 296 -14.36 -7.66 -7.46
N VAL A 297 -13.08 -7.34 -7.67
CA VAL A 297 -12.17 -6.96 -6.58
C VAL A 297 -12.68 -5.71 -5.87
N MET A 298 -13.07 -4.69 -6.64
CA MET A 298 -13.59 -3.44 -6.07
C MET A 298 -14.93 -3.61 -5.36
N ALA A 299 -15.80 -4.51 -5.84
CA ALA A 299 -17.02 -4.88 -5.12
C ALA A 299 -16.69 -5.54 -3.77
N GLY A 300 -15.71 -6.45 -3.73
CA GLY A 300 -15.22 -7.05 -2.50
C GLY A 300 -14.73 -6.01 -1.49
N VAL A 301 -13.88 -5.08 -1.91
CA VAL A 301 -13.38 -3.98 -1.07
C VAL A 301 -14.52 -3.10 -0.56
N TYR A 302 -15.43 -2.69 -1.44
CA TYR A 302 -16.56 -1.83 -1.12
C TYR A 302 -17.50 -2.46 -0.08
N PHE A 303 -17.98 -3.69 -0.31
CA PHE A 303 -18.94 -4.33 0.58
C PHE A 303 -18.34 -4.73 1.92
N ARG A 304 -17.07 -5.13 1.96
CA ARG A 304 -16.31 -5.36 3.21
C ARG A 304 -16.24 -4.07 4.03
N SER A 305 -15.88 -2.97 3.40
CA SER A 305 -15.77 -1.67 4.06
C SER A 305 -17.13 -1.14 4.51
N PHE A 306 -18.19 -1.39 3.74
CA PHE A 306 -19.55 -1.02 4.09
C PHE A 306 -19.99 -1.76 5.37
N GLN A 307 -19.82 -3.07 5.42
CA GLN A 307 -20.13 -3.84 6.62
C GLN A 307 -19.27 -3.42 7.81
N SER A 308 -17.96 -3.24 7.62
CA SER A 308 -17.03 -2.78 8.65
C SER A 308 -17.47 -1.43 9.24
N SER A 309 -17.98 -0.51 8.43
CA SER A 309 -18.49 0.78 8.90
C SER A 309 -19.69 0.62 9.83
N MET A 310 -20.57 -0.34 9.55
CA MET A 310 -21.71 -0.63 10.41
C MET A 310 -21.25 -1.25 11.74
N VAL A 311 -20.32 -2.20 11.71
CA VAL A 311 -19.72 -2.83 12.91
C VAL A 311 -19.07 -1.77 13.79
N ARG A 312 -18.22 -0.92 13.22
CA ARG A 312 -17.54 0.18 13.94
C ARG A 312 -18.52 1.15 14.58
N GLY A 313 -19.60 1.53 13.89
CA GLY A 313 -20.63 2.38 14.46
C GLY A 313 -21.34 1.73 15.65
N ILE A 314 -21.65 0.43 15.56
CA ILE A 314 -22.26 -0.33 16.69
C ILE A 314 -21.30 -0.41 17.88
N GLN A 315 -20.04 -0.72 17.65
CA GLN A 315 -19.01 -0.82 18.69
C GLN A 315 -18.72 0.53 19.36
N HIS A 316 -18.83 1.62 18.62
CA HIS A 316 -18.72 2.98 19.15
C HIS A 316 -19.91 3.41 20.01
N GLY A 317 -21.07 2.71 19.88
CA GLY A 317 -22.28 3.03 20.62
C GLY A 317 -23.28 3.89 19.85
N ASP A 318 -23.11 4.03 18.52
CA ASP A 318 -24.09 4.72 17.66
C ASP A 318 -25.44 4.00 17.75
N SER A 319 -26.53 4.77 17.77
CA SER A 319 -27.87 4.18 17.83
C SER A 319 -28.18 3.37 16.55
N LYS A 320 -29.01 2.34 16.70
CA LYS A 320 -29.50 1.56 15.55
C LYS A 320 -30.06 2.45 14.43
N ARG A 321 -30.77 3.54 14.81
CA ARG A 321 -31.35 4.47 13.86
C ARG A 321 -30.30 5.18 13.02
N GLU A 322 -29.22 5.63 13.64
CA GLU A 322 -28.12 6.34 12.98
C GLU A 322 -27.35 5.40 12.03
N VAL A 323 -26.94 4.20 12.50
CA VAL A 323 -26.25 3.22 11.67
C VAL A 323 -27.09 2.84 10.46
N MET A 324 -28.39 2.56 10.67
CA MET A 324 -29.28 2.19 9.55
C MET A 324 -29.56 3.37 8.61
N ALA A 325 -29.61 4.60 9.10
CA ALA A 325 -29.85 5.79 8.27
C ALA A 325 -28.65 6.01 7.31
N ARG A 326 -27.41 5.95 7.85
CA ARG A 326 -26.19 6.03 7.03
C ARG A 326 -26.17 4.92 5.97
N ALA A 327 -26.48 3.69 6.37
CA ALA A 327 -26.51 2.56 5.44
C ALA A 327 -27.57 2.70 4.34
N ARG A 328 -28.76 3.23 4.66
CA ARG A 328 -29.83 3.47 3.64
C ARG A 328 -29.42 4.52 2.62
N ALA A 329 -28.81 5.62 3.07
CA ALA A 329 -28.34 6.67 2.16
C ALA A 329 -27.34 6.13 1.13
N GLU A 330 -26.55 5.10 1.51
CA GLU A 330 -25.58 4.49 0.61
C GLU A 330 -26.23 3.64 -0.50
N LEU A 331 -27.40 3.03 -0.28
CA LEU A 331 -28.09 2.25 -1.31
C LEU A 331 -28.52 3.09 -2.53
N GLU A 332 -28.67 4.39 -2.36
CA GLU A 332 -29.01 5.32 -3.42
C GLU A 332 -27.77 5.80 -4.20
N GLY A 333 -26.58 5.49 -3.69
CA GLY A 333 -25.32 5.92 -4.28
C GLY A 333 -24.99 5.21 -5.61
N PRO A 334 -24.39 5.92 -6.58
CA PRO A 334 -24.07 5.36 -7.90
C PRO A 334 -23.07 4.20 -7.82
N LEU A 335 -22.15 4.26 -6.86
CA LEU A 335 -21.12 3.23 -6.66
C LEU A 335 -21.76 1.92 -6.18
N TYR A 336 -22.71 1.97 -5.26
CA TYR A 336 -23.49 0.81 -4.83
C TYR A 336 -24.20 0.15 -6.01
N GLY A 337 -24.97 0.93 -6.80
CA GLY A 337 -25.69 0.42 -7.96
C GLY A 337 -24.79 -0.26 -9.00
N ARG A 338 -23.57 0.28 -9.18
CA ARG A 338 -22.56 -0.27 -10.09
C ARG A 338 -21.97 -1.59 -9.54
N LEU A 339 -21.53 -1.62 -8.28
CA LEU A 339 -20.72 -2.71 -7.73
C LEU A 339 -21.55 -3.93 -7.26
N ARG A 340 -22.80 -3.75 -6.85
CA ARG A 340 -23.63 -4.87 -6.35
C ARG A 340 -23.81 -6.04 -7.32
N ARG A 341 -23.57 -5.82 -8.62
CA ARG A 341 -23.72 -6.81 -9.68
C ARG A 341 -22.46 -7.65 -9.90
N HIS A 342 -21.34 -7.25 -9.29
CA HIS A 342 -20.03 -7.80 -9.58
C HIS A 342 -19.40 -8.59 -8.41
N LEU A 343 -20.15 -8.91 -7.36
CA LEU A 343 -19.65 -9.81 -6.33
C LEU A 343 -19.51 -11.22 -6.93
N SER A 344 -18.26 -11.67 -7.07
CA SER A 344 -17.94 -12.95 -7.72
C SER A 344 -18.36 -14.16 -6.89
N GLU A 345 -18.46 -15.31 -7.56
CA GLU A 345 -18.84 -16.58 -6.94
C GLU A 345 -17.74 -17.22 -6.10
N ASP A 346 -16.46 -16.91 -6.39
CA ASP A 346 -15.31 -17.41 -5.64
C ASP A 346 -15.27 -16.89 -4.19
N GLY A 347 -15.97 -15.81 -3.92
CA GLY A 347 -16.26 -15.33 -2.59
C GLY A 347 -17.51 -15.94 -1.96
N ARG A 348 -17.70 -17.28 -1.91
CA ARG A 348 -18.84 -17.88 -1.16
C ARG A 348 -19.01 -17.29 0.22
N VAL A 349 -17.91 -17.11 0.93
CA VAL A 349 -17.87 -16.46 2.25
C VAL A 349 -18.26 -14.99 2.13
N ALA A 350 -17.72 -14.26 1.13
CA ALA A 350 -18.06 -12.86 0.90
C ALA A 350 -19.52 -12.68 0.51
N LYS A 351 -20.07 -13.53 -0.37
CA LYS A 351 -21.50 -13.52 -0.73
C LYS A 351 -22.40 -13.76 0.49
N ILE A 352 -22.06 -14.73 1.34
CA ILE A 352 -22.82 -15.02 2.55
C ILE A 352 -22.71 -13.85 3.54
N LEU A 353 -21.52 -13.32 3.77
CA LEU A 353 -21.28 -12.22 4.71
C LEU A 353 -21.98 -10.92 4.28
N TYR A 354 -21.91 -10.57 3.00
CA TYR A 354 -22.43 -9.30 2.50
C TYR A 354 -23.78 -9.43 1.79
N ALA A 355 -24.36 -10.63 1.72
CA ALA A 355 -25.61 -10.89 1.03
C ALA A 355 -26.77 -9.93 1.40
N PRO A 356 -26.97 -9.56 2.68
CA PRO A 356 -27.99 -8.57 3.02
C PRO A 356 -27.71 -7.20 2.39
N LEU A 357 -26.46 -6.72 2.43
CA LEU A 357 -26.06 -5.43 1.85
C LEU A 357 -26.26 -5.44 0.33
N VAL A 358 -25.83 -6.50 -0.36
CA VAL A 358 -25.98 -6.65 -1.82
C VAL A 358 -27.43 -6.60 -2.25
N ARG A 359 -28.35 -7.17 -1.45
CA ARG A 359 -29.80 -7.18 -1.70
C ARG A 359 -30.50 -5.91 -1.22
N GLY A 360 -29.81 -4.99 -0.54
CA GLY A 360 -30.40 -3.81 0.07
C GLY A 360 -31.18 -4.08 1.35
N ASP A 361 -31.04 -5.27 1.96
CA ASP A 361 -31.64 -5.58 3.27
C ASP A 361 -30.80 -5.01 4.42
N ILE A 362 -31.00 -3.72 4.69
CA ILE A 362 -30.29 -3.02 5.76
C ILE A 362 -30.58 -3.59 7.16
N SER A 363 -31.81 -4.10 7.37
CA SER A 363 -32.16 -4.71 8.64
C SER A 363 -31.41 -6.02 8.87
N GLY A 364 -31.31 -6.87 7.86
CA GLY A 364 -30.48 -8.06 7.87
C GLY A 364 -28.99 -7.76 8.03
N ALA A 365 -28.48 -6.75 7.31
CA ALA A 365 -27.11 -6.30 7.42
C ALA A 365 -26.77 -5.82 8.85
N TYR A 366 -27.66 -5.03 9.46
CA TYR A 366 -27.48 -4.57 10.85
C TYR A 366 -27.45 -5.73 11.85
N ARG A 367 -28.39 -6.70 11.73
CA ARG A 367 -28.35 -7.89 12.61
C ARG A 367 -27.03 -8.61 12.52
N ARG A 368 -26.54 -8.83 11.29
CA ARG A 368 -25.26 -9.50 11.06
C ARG A 368 -24.06 -8.72 11.57
N ALA A 369 -24.05 -7.40 11.39
CA ALA A 369 -23.00 -6.54 11.93
C ALA A 369 -22.95 -6.55 13.48
N LYS A 370 -24.06 -6.87 14.15
CA LYS A 370 -24.12 -7.01 15.60
C LYS A 370 -23.59 -8.35 16.11
N GLU A 371 -23.50 -9.36 15.24
CA GLU A 371 -23.01 -10.71 15.57
C GLU A 371 -21.47 -10.82 15.44
N ILE A 372 -20.83 -9.81 14.81
CA ILE A 372 -19.38 -9.66 14.64
C ILE A 372 -18.81 -8.83 15.80
#